data_8b5814386545ab7c0910d958e72de0be
#
_entry.id   8b5814386545ab7c0910d958e72de0be
#
_cell.length_a   1.000
_cell.length_b   1.000
_cell.length_c   1.000
_cell.angle_alpha   90.00
_cell.angle_beta   90.00
_cell.angle_gamma   90.00
#
_symmetry.space_group_name_H-M   'P 1'
#
loop_
_entity.id
_entity.type
_entity.pdbx_description
1 polymer ?
#
loop_
_entity_poly.entity_id
_entity_poly.type
_entity_poly.pdbx_seq_one_letter_code
_entity_poly.pdbx_strand_id
1 'polypeptide(L)'
;ASRFDLKVTPTRTGEDFIVATEITNITDAACPVPRLRVALLDGSRNELDVKIVEAEVSRLAPGAITRVRTVFQHPSITANDVEVTFATE
;
A
#
# COMPACT_ATOMS: atom_id res chain seq x y z
N ALA A 1 -15.06 -1.42 10.88
CA ALA A 1 -14.20 -0.23 10.84
C ALA A 1 -12.73 -0.65 10.84
N SER A 2 -11.90 0.07 10.13
CA SER A 2 -10.48 -0.21 10.09
C SER A 2 -9.80 0.26 11.36
N ARG A 3 -8.78 -0.50 11.80
CA ARG A 3 -7.92 -0.10 12.91
C ARG A 3 -6.80 0.81 12.44
N PHE A 4 -6.63 0.92 11.14
CA PHE A 4 -5.53 1.67 10.55
C PHE A 4 -6.06 2.66 9.54
N ASP A 5 -5.39 3.80 9.48
CA ASP A 5 -5.58 4.77 8.41
C ASP A 5 -4.48 4.57 7.38
N LEU A 6 -4.84 4.56 6.11
CA LEU A 6 -3.90 4.40 5.01
C LEU A 6 -3.83 5.68 4.19
N LYS A 7 -2.61 6.19 4.01
CA LYS A 7 -2.35 7.30 3.11
C LYS A 7 -1.46 6.79 1.99
N VAL A 8 -1.97 6.82 0.77
CA VAL A 8 -1.30 6.26 -0.41
C VAL A 8 -0.87 7.40 -1.33
N THR A 9 0.42 7.41 -1.66
CA THR A 9 0.98 8.42 -2.58
C THR A 9 1.68 7.70 -3.72
N PRO A 10 1.03 7.58 -4.89
CA PRO A 10 1.67 7.02 -6.08
C PRO A 10 2.49 8.08 -6.78
N THR A 11 3.66 7.68 -7.29
CA THR A 11 4.56 8.58 -8.03
C THR A 11 5.16 7.83 -9.20
N ARG A 12 5.14 8.45 -10.38
CA ARG A 12 5.84 7.91 -11.53
C ARG A 12 7.22 8.54 -11.61
N THR A 13 8.26 7.73 -11.61
CA THR A 13 9.65 8.18 -11.68
C THR A 13 10.36 7.43 -12.79
N GLY A 14 10.69 8.12 -13.89
CA GLY A 14 11.27 7.46 -15.04
C GLY A 14 10.33 6.41 -15.60
N GLU A 15 10.80 5.16 -15.65
CA GLU A 15 10.02 4.02 -16.12
C GLU A 15 9.31 3.26 -15.00
N ASP A 16 9.49 3.69 -13.74
CA ASP A 16 8.95 2.99 -12.58
C ASP A 16 7.73 3.69 -12.01
N PHE A 17 6.87 2.91 -11.39
CA PHE A 17 5.73 3.40 -10.64
C PHE A 17 5.96 3.07 -9.16
N ILE A 18 6.10 4.10 -8.33
CA ILE A 18 6.43 3.95 -6.92
C ILE A 18 5.21 4.28 -6.08
N VAL A 19 4.87 3.39 -5.17
CA VAL A 19 3.73 3.57 -4.27
C VAL A 19 4.25 3.68 -2.85
N ALA A 20 4.10 4.86 -2.25
CA ALA A 20 4.41 5.08 -0.84
C ALA A 20 3.12 5.01 -0.04
N THR A 21 3.10 4.17 0.98
CA THR A 21 1.93 3.99 1.83
C THR A 21 2.31 4.28 3.27
N GLU A 22 1.57 5.17 3.93
CA GLU A 22 1.68 5.39 5.37
C GLU A 22 0.53 4.68 6.07
N ILE A 23 0.87 3.90 7.07
CA ILE A 23 -0.10 3.16 7.88
C ILE A 23 -0.05 3.73 9.29
N THR A 24 -1.18 4.25 9.76
CA THR A 24 -1.29 4.83 11.10
C THR A 24 -2.26 3.99 11.93
N ASN A 25 -1.83 3.61 13.13
CA ASN A 25 -2.73 2.96 14.09
C ASN A 25 -3.61 4.03 14.73
N ILE A 26 -4.90 4.01 14.41
CA ILE A 26 -5.88 4.99 14.91
C ILE A 26 -6.64 4.48 16.13
N THR A 27 -6.20 3.40 16.73
CA THR A 27 -6.80 2.85 17.94
C THR A 27 -5.99 3.25 19.18
N ASP A 28 -6.50 2.90 20.34
CA ASP A 28 -5.84 3.17 21.63
C ASP A 28 -5.05 1.96 22.15
N ALA A 29 -4.88 0.95 21.34
CA ALA A 29 -4.13 -0.25 21.69
C ALA A 29 -3.15 -0.62 20.58
N ALA A 30 -2.04 -1.26 20.94
CA ALA A 30 -1.10 -1.78 19.93
C ALA A 30 -1.79 -2.84 19.09
N CYS A 31 -1.59 -2.76 17.77
CA CYS A 31 -2.24 -3.67 16.83
C CYS A 31 -1.22 -4.29 15.88
N PRO A 32 -1.37 -5.59 15.56
CA PRO A 32 -0.54 -6.20 14.53
C PRO A 32 -0.87 -5.60 13.17
N VAL A 33 0.16 -5.42 12.35
CA VAL A 33 0.03 -4.82 11.02
C VAL A 33 -0.16 -5.95 10.00
N PRO A 34 -1.31 -6.02 9.33
CA PRO A 34 -1.51 -7.03 8.28
C PRO A 34 -0.67 -6.71 7.06
N ARG A 35 -0.51 -7.70 6.20
CA ARG A 35 0.12 -7.47 4.90
C ARG A 35 -0.77 -6.58 4.03
N LEU A 36 -0.13 -5.85 3.11
CA LEU A 36 -0.83 -5.01 2.16
C LEU A 36 -0.92 -5.69 0.80
N ARG A 37 -2.05 -5.48 0.15
CA ARG A 37 -2.25 -5.86 -1.24
C ARG A 37 -2.21 -4.58 -2.06
N VAL A 38 -1.18 -4.45 -2.89
CA VAL A 38 -0.98 -3.27 -3.73
C VAL A 38 -1.27 -3.65 -5.17
N ALA A 39 -2.34 -3.12 -5.74
CA ALA A 39 -2.77 -3.43 -7.09
C ALA A 39 -2.53 -2.23 -8.00
N LEU A 40 -1.89 -2.49 -9.14
CA LEU A 40 -1.69 -1.50 -10.20
C LEU A 40 -2.84 -1.63 -11.18
N LEU A 41 -3.50 -0.50 -11.47
CA LEU A 41 -4.74 -0.49 -12.25
C LEU A 41 -4.57 0.31 -13.55
N ASP A 42 -5.33 -0.06 -14.58
CA ASP A 42 -5.47 0.75 -15.78
C ASP A 42 -6.61 1.76 -15.63
N GLY A 43 -6.90 2.51 -16.67
CA GLY A 43 -7.95 3.52 -16.66
C GLY A 43 -9.37 2.94 -16.55
N SER A 44 -9.54 1.65 -16.81
CA SER A 44 -10.82 0.94 -16.67
C SER A 44 -10.88 0.14 -15.37
N ARG A 45 -9.92 0.34 -14.46
CA ARG A 45 -9.80 -0.32 -13.15
C ARG A 45 -9.54 -1.82 -13.23
N ASN A 46 -8.96 -2.27 -14.33
CA ASN A 46 -8.46 -3.64 -14.43
C ASN A 46 -7.11 -3.74 -13.74
N GLU A 47 -6.91 -4.82 -12.99
CA GLU A 47 -5.63 -5.05 -12.33
C GLU A 47 -4.59 -5.51 -13.34
N LEU A 48 -3.51 -4.74 -13.43
CA LEU A 48 -2.38 -5.04 -14.31
C LEU A 48 -1.32 -5.85 -13.60
N ASP A 49 -1.14 -5.60 -12.30
CA ASP A 49 -0.18 -6.29 -11.46
C ASP A 49 -0.61 -6.16 -10.02
N VAL A 50 -0.22 -7.13 -9.19
CA VAL A 50 -0.54 -7.14 -7.76
C VAL A 50 0.69 -7.60 -6.99
N LYS A 51 1.02 -6.87 -5.93
CA LYS A 51 2.09 -7.26 -5.01
C LYS A 51 1.53 -7.35 -3.60
N ILE A 52 1.95 -8.38 -2.89
CA ILE A 52 1.66 -8.51 -1.46
C ILE A 52 2.94 -8.12 -0.72
N VAL A 53 2.84 -7.11 0.13
CA VAL A 53 4.00 -6.55 0.82
C VAL A 53 3.76 -6.50 2.32
N GLU A 54 4.86 -6.60 3.07
CA GLU A 54 4.81 -6.53 4.52
C GLU A 54 5.48 -5.24 4.98
N ALA A 55 4.94 -4.64 6.04
CA ALA A 55 5.59 -3.52 6.71
C ALA A 55 6.83 -4.02 7.44
N GLU A 56 7.81 -3.11 7.67
CA GLU A 56 9.02 -3.45 8.40
C GLU A 56 8.72 -3.82 9.86
N VAL A 57 7.64 -3.28 10.41
CA VAL A 57 7.23 -3.57 11.77
C VAL A 57 6.02 -4.49 11.76
N SER A 58 5.99 -5.44 12.69
CA SER A 58 4.87 -6.38 12.78
C SER A 58 3.72 -5.84 13.61
N ARG A 59 3.96 -4.79 14.39
CA ARG A 59 2.98 -4.25 15.33
C ARG A 59 3.20 -2.75 15.49
N LEU A 60 2.10 -2.00 15.54
CA LEU A 60 2.13 -0.56 15.76
C LEU A 60 1.51 -0.21 17.11
N ALA A 61 2.20 0.65 17.87
CA ALA A 61 1.65 1.27 19.05
C ALA A 61 0.54 2.28 18.68
N PRO A 62 -0.31 2.67 19.63
CA PRO A 62 -1.35 3.66 19.36
C PRO A 62 -0.75 4.96 18.80
N GLY A 63 -1.32 5.43 17.70
CA GLY A 63 -0.87 6.66 17.04
C GLY A 63 0.43 6.54 16.25
N ALA A 64 1.08 5.38 16.28
CA ALA A 64 2.33 5.19 15.56
C ALA A 64 2.09 5.02 14.06
N ILE A 65 3.10 5.37 13.28
CA ILE A 65 3.06 5.33 11.82
C ILE A 65 4.20 4.45 11.31
N THR A 66 3.90 3.61 10.34
CA THR A 66 4.93 2.92 9.56
C THR A 66 4.73 3.20 8.07
N ARG A 67 5.80 3.13 7.30
CA ARG A 67 5.78 3.40 5.87
C ARG A 67 6.19 2.18 5.10
N VAL A 68 5.50 1.95 3.98
CA VAL A 68 5.80 0.85 3.07
C VAL A 68 5.97 1.44 1.68
N ARG A 69 7.06 1.06 1.01
CA ARG A 69 7.33 1.50 -0.35
C ARG A 69 7.27 0.30 -1.28
N THR A 70 6.46 0.43 -2.32
CA THR A 70 6.30 -0.62 -3.33
C THR A 70 6.70 -0.05 -4.68
N VAL A 71 7.52 -0.79 -5.42
CA VAL A 71 7.99 -0.36 -6.74
C VAL A 71 7.50 -1.35 -7.78
N PHE A 72 6.80 -0.84 -8.82
CA PHE A 72 6.47 -1.60 -10.01
C PHE A 72 7.45 -1.17 -11.10
N GLN A 73 8.37 -2.05 -11.46
CA GLN A 73 9.37 -1.77 -12.48
C GLN A 73 8.79 -1.99 -13.87
N HIS A 74 9.01 -1.04 -14.76
CA HIS A 74 8.55 -1.12 -16.15
C HIS A 74 7.07 -1.48 -16.26
N PRO A 75 6.17 -0.74 -15.57
CA PRO A 75 4.75 -1.08 -15.64
C PRO A 75 4.21 -0.87 -17.05
N SER A 76 3.05 -1.48 -17.32
CA SER A 76 2.35 -1.28 -18.57
C SER A 76 2.11 0.22 -18.82
N ILE A 77 2.18 0.64 -20.07
CA ILE A 77 1.90 2.02 -20.47
C ILE A 77 0.47 2.45 -20.09
N THR A 78 -0.43 1.49 -19.92
CA THR A 78 -1.81 1.77 -19.50
C THR A 78 -1.96 1.92 -17.99
N ALA A 79 -0.91 1.73 -17.21
CA ALA A 79 -0.95 1.90 -15.76
C ALA A 79 -1.34 3.35 -15.43
N ASN A 80 -2.37 3.50 -14.62
CA ASN A 80 -2.99 4.80 -14.35
C ASN A 80 -3.19 5.08 -12.86
N ASP A 81 -3.43 4.06 -12.05
CA ASP A 81 -3.77 4.22 -10.64
C ASP A 81 -3.32 3.02 -9.83
N VAL A 82 -3.40 3.15 -8.52
CA VAL A 82 -3.11 2.05 -7.60
C VAL A 82 -4.24 1.93 -6.58
N GLU A 83 -4.45 0.72 -6.10
CA GLU A 83 -5.37 0.45 -5.00
C GLU A 83 -4.60 -0.31 -3.93
N VAL A 84 -4.62 0.19 -2.71
CA VAL A 84 -3.95 -0.45 -1.58
C VAL A 84 -5.00 -0.87 -0.58
N THR A 85 -5.01 -2.16 -0.27
CA THR A 85 -5.92 -2.73 0.72
C THR A 85 -5.13 -3.65 1.63
N PHE A 86 -5.72 -4.03 2.76
CA PHE A 86 -5.10 -5.06 3.58
C PHE A 86 -5.39 -6.43 2.97
N ALA A 87 -4.34 -7.24 2.87
CA ALA A 87 -4.49 -8.61 2.41
C ALA A 87 -5.19 -9.41 3.51
N THR A 88 -6.22 -10.15 3.13
CA THR A 88 -6.87 -11.08 4.06
C THR A 88 -6.16 -12.42 4.00
N GLU A 89 -6.08 -13.05 5.13
CA GLU A 89 -5.46 -14.37 5.24
C GLU A 89 -6.47 -15.50 5.07
#